data_033d7815c0a39e78e00fcaf040071a22
#
_entry.id   033d7815c0a39e78e00fcaf040071a22
#
_cell.length_a   1.000
_cell.length_b   1.000
_cell.length_c   1.000
_cell.angle_alpha   90.00
_cell.angle_beta   90.00
_cell.angle_gamma   90.00
#
_symmetry.space_group_name_H-M   'P 1'
#
loop_
_entity.id
_entity.type
_entity.pdbx_description
1 polymer ?
#
loop_
_entity_poly.entity_id
_entity_poly.type
_entity_poly.pdbx_seq_one_letter_code
_entity_poly.pdbx_strand_id
1 'polypeptide(L)'
;LGDVYKRQILGVDSDYASKLLAAAKGLRASLPHDEEMYVPFEGCKEKSFVSITGLYPYTIFDESEKKQVAALYDFMKNISKAGNMYPVGNKTCTWYAGILSSALANIRDCNGPETMLSATAQTTGKFGETWEINEPGIRSTPWFTTSAGSYVHAVNQMLVNPRENGEVDIAVAASPKWENYSFELPSYGGARVKAKVENGKFASLEYIGGKSDSQKRTLVIPKRLIPEDKISKDWAADDKYFKIPVKGNFSL
;
A
#
# COMPACT_ATOMS: atom_id res chain seq x y z
N LEU A 1 -8.22 -15.34 6.69
CA LEU A 1 -8.60 -14.23 7.60
C LEU A 1 -9.99 -13.68 7.29
N GLY A 2 -10.35 -13.45 6.02
CA GLY A 2 -11.68 -12.95 5.66
C GLY A 2 -12.83 -13.85 6.12
N ASP A 3 -12.66 -15.16 6.09
CA ASP A 3 -13.67 -16.11 6.57
C ASP A 3 -13.79 -16.11 8.10
N VAL A 4 -12.67 -16.01 8.82
CA VAL A 4 -12.64 -15.84 10.28
C VAL A 4 -13.39 -14.58 10.69
N TYR A 5 -13.11 -13.45 10.04
CA TYR A 5 -13.73 -12.16 10.33
C TYR A 5 -15.25 -12.18 10.08
N LYS A 6 -15.69 -12.79 8.96
CA LYS A 6 -17.11 -12.95 8.65
C LYS A 6 -17.83 -13.80 9.70
N ARG A 7 -17.24 -14.92 10.12
CA ARG A 7 -17.82 -15.81 11.15
C ARG A 7 -17.92 -15.12 12.50
N GLN A 8 -16.91 -14.33 12.88
CA GLN A 8 -16.96 -13.53 14.11
C GLN A 8 -18.08 -12.49 14.09
N ILE A 9 -18.25 -11.76 12.97
CA ILE A 9 -19.34 -10.79 12.83
C ILE A 9 -20.71 -11.45 12.87
N LEU A 10 -20.84 -12.61 12.23
CA LEU A 10 -22.11 -13.36 12.17
C LEU A 10 -22.39 -14.16 13.45
N GLY A 11 -21.41 -14.26 14.35
CA GLY A 11 -21.54 -15.05 15.58
C GLY A 11 -21.70 -16.55 15.36
N VAL A 12 -21.21 -17.07 14.20
CA VAL A 12 -21.30 -18.48 13.86
C VAL A 12 -19.94 -19.16 13.96
N ASP A 13 -19.93 -20.44 14.37
CA ASP A 13 -18.73 -21.27 14.44
C ASP A 13 -17.53 -20.65 15.18
N SER A 14 -17.76 -20.11 16.37
CA SER A 14 -16.74 -19.46 17.19
C SER A 14 -15.50 -20.33 17.44
N ASP A 15 -15.71 -21.64 17.64
CA ASP A 15 -14.64 -22.62 17.87
C ASP A 15 -13.78 -22.81 16.62
N TYR A 16 -14.41 -22.88 15.45
CA TYR A 16 -13.69 -22.99 14.18
C TYR A 16 -12.93 -21.70 13.87
N ALA A 17 -13.55 -20.54 14.10
CA ALA A 17 -12.88 -19.24 13.97
C ALA A 17 -11.64 -19.15 14.87
N SER A 18 -11.74 -19.62 16.13
CA SER A 18 -10.62 -19.66 17.08
C SER A 18 -9.50 -20.59 16.62
N LYS A 19 -9.84 -21.77 16.06
CA LYS A 19 -8.85 -22.70 15.47
C LYS A 19 -8.14 -22.08 14.28
N LEU A 20 -8.85 -21.37 13.39
CA LEU A 20 -8.26 -20.68 12.24
C LEU A 20 -7.32 -19.56 12.69
N LEU A 21 -7.69 -18.79 13.72
CA LEU A 21 -6.83 -17.74 14.29
C LEU A 21 -5.55 -18.33 14.89
N ALA A 22 -5.67 -19.44 15.62
CA ALA A 22 -4.50 -20.15 16.20
C ALA A 22 -3.58 -20.67 15.08
N ALA A 23 -4.14 -21.27 14.03
CA ALA A 23 -3.39 -21.73 12.87
C ALA A 23 -2.69 -20.56 12.14
N ALA A 24 -3.39 -19.46 11.92
CA ALA A 24 -2.82 -18.26 11.29
C ALA A 24 -1.65 -17.67 12.10
N LYS A 25 -1.77 -17.63 13.43
CA LYS A 25 -0.68 -17.22 14.32
C LYS A 25 0.52 -18.17 14.25
N GLY A 26 0.27 -19.49 14.24
CA GLY A 26 1.31 -20.50 14.09
C GLY A 26 2.04 -20.38 12.75
N LEU A 27 1.29 -20.25 11.65
CA LEU A 27 1.87 -20.05 10.32
C LEU A 27 2.72 -18.78 10.24
N ARG A 28 2.22 -17.67 10.80
CA ARG A 28 2.97 -16.41 10.84
C ARG A 28 4.28 -16.56 11.62
N ALA A 29 4.27 -17.27 12.75
CA ALA A 29 5.46 -17.50 13.58
C ALA A 29 6.47 -18.44 12.91
N SER A 30 6.04 -19.27 11.95
CA SER A 30 6.89 -20.23 11.23
C SER A 30 7.30 -19.76 9.83
N LEU A 31 7.04 -18.49 9.47
CA LEU A 31 7.48 -17.96 8.18
C LEU A 31 9.01 -18.02 8.07
N PRO A 32 9.55 -18.54 6.94
CA PRO A 32 10.98 -18.67 6.76
C PRO A 32 11.69 -17.32 6.84
N HIS A 33 12.74 -17.22 7.63
CA HIS A 33 13.54 -16.01 7.74
C HIS A 33 14.98 -16.34 8.13
N ASP A 34 15.91 -15.47 7.77
CA ASP A 34 17.24 -15.40 8.34
C ASP A 34 17.26 -14.40 9.52
N GLU A 35 18.45 -14.01 9.97
CA GLU A 35 18.59 -13.05 11.08
C GLU A 35 18.02 -11.65 10.72
N GLU A 36 18.13 -11.26 9.45
CA GLU A 36 17.84 -9.90 8.98
C GLU A 36 16.45 -9.75 8.38
N MET A 37 15.99 -10.75 7.58
CA MET A 37 14.77 -10.60 6.80
C MET A 37 14.06 -11.92 6.49
N TYR A 38 12.83 -11.84 6.03
CA TYR A 38 12.11 -13.01 5.50
C TYR A 38 12.72 -13.49 4.18
N VAL A 39 12.71 -14.81 4.01
CA VAL A 39 13.23 -15.50 2.81
C VAL A 39 12.13 -16.33 2.16
N PRO A 40 12.24 -16.70 0.87
CA PRO A 40 11.19 -17.46 0.17
C PRO A 40 10.89 -18.83 0.78
N PHE A 41 11.93 -19.51 1.28
CA PHE A 41 11.85 -20.81 1.96
C PHE A 41 13.05 -21.01 2.88
N GLU A 42 12.96 -21.93 3.80
CA GLU A 42 14.02 -22.25 4.76
C GLU A 42 15.34 -22.60 4.04
N GLY A 43 16.43 -21.98 4.49
CA GLY A 43 17.77 -22.16 3.91
C GLY A 43 18.01 -21.39 2.61
N CYS A 44 17.04 -20.64 2.08
CA CYS A 44 17.21 -19.80 0.90
C CYS A 44 18.14 -18.63 1.21
N LYS A 45 19.16 -18.45 0.36
CA LYS A 45 20.09 -17.32 0.44
C LYS A 45 19.74 -16.18 -0.50
N GLU A 46 18.85 -16.43 -1.48
CA GLU A 46 18.44 -15.45 -2.46
C GLU A 46 17.19 -14.70 -1.98
N LYS A 47 17.17 -13.40 -2.14
CA LYS A 47 16.01 -12.58 -1.88
C LYS A 47 15.13 -12.54 -3.12
N SER A 48 13.84 -12.67 -2.94
CA SER A 48 12.90 -12.67 -4.05
C SER A 48 11.64 -11.88 -3.71
N PHE A 49 10.83 -11.66 -4.73
CA PHE A 49 9.51 -11.06 -4.59
C PHE A 49 8.63 -11.77 -3.53
N VAL A 50 8.75 -13.09 -3.37
CA VAL A 50 7.99 -13.86 -2.36
C VAL A 50 8.28 -13.36 -0.94
N SER A 51 9.49 -12.85 -0.68
CA SER A 51 9.89 -12.33 0.63
C SER A 51 9.09 -11.11 1.09
N ILE A 52 8.37 -10.43 0.20
CA ILE A 52 7.60 -9.21 0.51
C ILE A 52 6.08 -9.39 0.41
N THR A 53 5.60 -10.59 0.12
CA THR A 53 4.16 -10.84 -0.09
C THR A 53 3.29 -10.56 1.14
N GLY A 54 3.87 -10.59 2.33
CA GLY A 54 3.20 -10.19 3.56
C GLY A 54 2.87 -8.69 3.63
N LEU A 55 3.63 -7.84 2.92
CA LEU A 55 3.30 -6.42 2.76
C LEU A 55 2.27 -6.21 1.64
N TYR A 56 2.38 -6.94 0.54
CA TYR A 56 1.44 -6.94 -0.56
C TYR A 56 1.59 -8.24 -1.39
N PRO A 57 0.51 -8.94 -1.77
CA PRO A 57 -0.90 -8.50 -1.68
C PRO A 57 -1.62 -8.87 -0.38
N TYR A 58 -1.00 -9.61 0.53
CA TYR A 58 -1.72 -10.13 1.69
C TYR A 58 -1.92 -9.11 2.80
N THR A 59 -1.14 -8.03 2.85
CA THR A 59 -1.24 -6.90 3.80
C THR A 59 -1.34 -7.31 5.28
N ILE A 60 -0.75 -8.46 5.62
CA ILE A 60 -0.69 -8.97 7.01
C ILE A 60 0.43 -8.32 7.84
N PHE A 61 1.30 -7.58 7.19
CA PHE A 61 2.39 -6.82 7.78
C PHE A 61 2.31 -5.35 7.38
N ASP A 62 2.87 -4.51 8.19
CA ASP A 62 3.02 -3.07 8.00
C ASP A 62 4.47 -2.62 8.30
N GLU A 63 4.69 -1.34 8.48
CA GLU A 63 6.00 -0.75 8.79
C GLU A 63 6.62 -1.26 10.11
N SER A 64 5.86 -1.89 10.98
CA SER A 64 6.36 -2.45 12.24
C SER A 64 7.10 -3.78 12.05
N GLU A 65 6.81 -4.53 10.97
CA GLU A 65 7.45 -5.79 10.66
C GLU A 65 8.82 -5.57 9.98
N LYS A 66 9.84 -5.38 10.78
CA LYS A 66 11.18 -4.96 10.32
C LYS A 66 11.83 -5.91 9.32
N LYS A 67 11.61 -7.23 9.45
CA LYS A 67 12.14 -8.21 8.50
C LYS A 67 11.52 -8.11 7.11
N GLN A 68 10.22 -7.80 7.02
CA GLN A 68 9.55 -7.54 5.75
C GLN A 68 10.01 -6.23 5.11
N VAL A 69 10.15 -5.19 5.92
CA VAL A 69 10.65 -3.88 5.47
C VAL A 69 12.08 -4.02 4.95
N ALA A 70 12.94 -4.74 5.65
CA ALA A 70 14.31 -5.01 5.20
C ALA A 70 14.33 -5.78 3.87
N ALA A 71 13.50 -6.82 3.72
CA ALA A 71 13.37 -7.58 2.47
C ALA A 71 12.92 -6.70 1.30
N LEU A 72 11.98 -5.78 1.53
CA LEU A 72 11.48 -4.86 0.51
C LEU A 72 12.60 -3.92 0.03
N TYR A 73 13.32 -3.28 0.95
CA TYR A 73 14.39 -2.35 0.57
C TYR A 73 15.60 -3.06 -0.05
N ASP A 74 15.96 -4.26 0.41
CA ASP A 74 17.01 -5.07 -0.22
C ASP A 74 16.62 -5.42 -1.67
N PHE A 75 15.39 -5.84 -1.87
CA PHE A 75 14.86 -6.14 -3.19
C PHE A 75 14.89 -4.91 -4.11
N MET A 76 14.44 -3.75 -3.62
CA MET A 76 14.47 -2.48 -4.35
C MET A 76 15.89 -2.02 -4.71
N LYS A 77 16.86 -2.24 -3.82
CA LYS A 77 18.27 -1.89 -4.06
C LYS A 77 18.83 -2.64 -5.28
N ASN A 78 18.44 -3.90 -5.46
CA ASN A 78 18.85 -4.70 -6.60
C ASN A 78 18.15 -4.22 -7.88
N ILE A 79 16.88 -3.85 -7.82
CA ILE A 79 16.15 -3.23 -8.92
C ILE A 79 16.77 -1.90 -9.34
N SER A 80 17.07 -1.03 -8.38
CA SER A 80 17.66 0.28 -8.63
C SER A 80 19.01 0.20 -9.33
N LYS A 81 19.84 -0.78 -8.97
CA LYS A 81 21.15 -1.00 -9.61
C LYS A 81 21.04 -1.38 -11.09
N ALA A 82 19.98 -2.07 -11.47
CA ALA A 82 19.73 -2.47 -12.85
C ALA A 82 19.09 -1.35 -13.69
N GLY A 83 18.70 -0.23 -13.09
CA GLY A 83 17.93 0.83 -13.75
C GLY A 83 16.54 0.37 -14.20
N ASN A 84 16.08 -0.78 -13.75
CA ASN A 84 14.86 -1.46 -14.16
C ASN A 84 13.88 -1.58 -12.98
N MET A 85 12.61 -1.76 -13.33
CA MET A 85 11.53 -1.83 -12.35
C MET A 85 11.43 -3.17 -11.63
N TYR A 86 11.81 -4.25 -12.27
CA TYR A 86 11.89 -5.59 -11.72
C TYR A 86 12.65 -6.51 -12.67
N PRO A 87 13.89 -6.85 -12.40
CA PRO A 87 14.63 -7.77 -13.24
C PRO A 87 14.20 -9.21 -12.98
N VAL A 88 13.76 -9.88 -14.01
CA VAL A 88 13.65 -11.34 -14.06
C VAL A 88 14.72 -11.81 -15.05
N GLY A 89 15.92 -12.08 -14.55
CA GLY A 89 17.09 -12.22 -15.40
C GLY A 89 17.43 -10.88 -16.06
N ASN A 90 17.43 -10.84 -17.39
CA ASN A 90 17.64 -9.60 -18.17
C ASN A 90 16.34 -8.92 -18.60
N LYS A 91 15.21 -9.26 -17.99
CA LYS A 91 13.87 -8.79 -18.35
C LYS A 91 13.30 -7.91 -17.27
N THR A 92 12.41 -7.01 -17.67
CA THR A 92 11.65 -6.17 -16.77
C THR A 92 10.17 -6.55 -16.79
N CYS A 93 9.63 -6.88 -15.65
CA CYS A 93 8.22 -7.22 -15.49
C CYS A 93 7.47 -6.02 -14.91
N THR A 94 6.65 -5.35 -15.74
CA THR A 94 6.09 -4.04 -15.41
C THR A 94 5.03 -4.08 -14.30
N TRP A 95 4.27 -5.16 -14.20
CA TRP A 95 3.25 -5.29 -13.16
C TRP A 95 3.82 -5.43 -11.74
N TYR A 96 5.06 -5.90 -11.61
CA TYR A 96 5.76 -5.92 -10.33
C TYR A 96 6.04 -4.52 -9.78
N ALA A 97 6.19 -3.51 -10.64
CA ALA A 97 6.35 -2.14 -10.19
C ALA A 97 5.14 -1.63 -9.41
N GLY A 98 3.92 -1.97 -9.86
CA GLY A 98 2.69 -1.67 -9.13
C GLY A 98 2.62 -2.40 -7.78
N ILE A 99 3.02 -3.66 -7.74
CA ILE A 99 3.08 -4.46 -6.51
C ILE A 99 4.08 -3.87 -5.51
N LEU A 100 5.28 -3.50 -5.96
CA LEU A 100 6.28 -2.85 -5.12
C LEU A 100 5.80 -1.49 -4.60
N SER A 101 5.16 -0.70 -5.47
CA SER A 101 4.56 0.58 -5.06
C SER A 101 3.50 0.39 -3.99
N SER A 102 2.67 -0.65 -4.11
CA SER A 102 1.67 -0.99 -3.10
C SER A 102 2.31 -1.44 -1.78
N ALA A 103 3.37 -2.26 -1.83
CA ALA A 103 4.12 -2.66 -0.64
C ALA A 103 4.76 -1.45 0.07
N LEU A 104 5.34 -0.52 -0.71
CA LEU A 104 5.92 0.73 -0.19
C LEU A 104 4.83 1.64 0.43
N ALA A 105 3.68 1.78 -0.23
CA ALA A 105 2.56 2.52 0.33
C ALA A 105 2.09 1.91 1.66
N ASN A 106 2.13 0.58 1.76
CA ASN A 106 1.71 -0.13 2.97
C ASN A 106 2.68 0.08 4.15
N ILE A 107 3.95 0.39 3.89
CA ILE A 107 4.92 0.81 4.93
C ILE A 107 5.03 2.33 5.08
N ARG A 108 4.11 3.08 4.49
CA ARG A 108 4.05 4.56 4.55
C ARG A 108 5.29 5.26 3.97
N ASP A 109 5.95 4.63 3.00
CA ASP A 109 7.00 5.28 2.22
C ASP A 109 6.36 6.21 1.17
N CYS A 110 6.70 7.49 1.18
CA CYS A 110 6.16 8.47 0.24
C CYS A 110 7.10 8.79 -0.93
N ASN A 111 8.30 8.22 -0.99
CA ASN A 111 9.28 8.49 -2.04
C ASN A 111 9.39 7.33 -3.04
N GLY A 112 9.36 6.10 -2.55
CA GLY A 112 9.54 4.90 -3.35
C GLY A 112 8.43 4.64 -4.37
N PRO A 113 7.14 4.76 -4.01
CA PRO A 113 6.03 4.37 -4.89
C PRO A 113 6.04 5.12 -6.23
N GLU A 114 6.22 6.44 -6.21
CA GLU A 114 6.30 7.23 -7.45
C GLU A 114 7.44 6.78 -8.35
N THR A 115 8.60 6.47 -7.79
CA THR A 115 9.77 6.02 -8.56
C THR A 115 9.45 4.74 -9.32
N MET A 116 8.79 3.77 -8.68
CA MET A 116 8.39 2.52 -9.31
C MET A 116 7.32 2.74 -10.39
N LEU A 117 6.33 3.58 -10.13
CA LEU A 117 5.26 3.88 -11.08
C LEU A 117 5.77 4.67 -12.29
N SER A 118 6.67 5.64 -12.07
CA SER A 118 7.27 6.42 -13.16
C SER A 118 8.04 5.52 -14.13
N ALA A 119 8.75 4.53 -13.61
CA ALA A 119 9.45 3.57 -14.44
C ALA A 119 8.46 2.73 -15.30
N THR A 120 7.30 2.33 -14.76
CA THR A 120 6.25 1.67 -15.55
C THR A 120 5.72 2.60 -16.64
N ALA A 121 5.45 3.86 -16.33
CA ALA A 121 4.96 4.83 -17.31
C ALA A 121 5.94 5.04 -18.48
N GLN A 122 7.25 5.04 -18.22
CA GLN A 122 8.29 5.15 -19.25
C GLN A 122 8.35 3.96 -20.22
N THR A 123 7.82 2.81 -19.84
CA THR A 123 7.77 1.61 -20.69
C THR A 123 6.46 1.46 -21.45
N THR A 124 5.50 2.34 -21.24
CA THR A 124 4.24 2.38 -21.97
C THR A 124 4.48 2.65 -23.44
N GLY A 125 3.78 1.95 -24.32
CA GLY A 125 3.90 2.14 -25.76
C GLY A 125 3.16 3.39 -26.27
N LYS A 126 3.25 3.63 -27.57
CA LYS A 126 2.73 4.87 -28.22
C LYS A 126 1.21 5.06 -28.07
N PHE A 127 0.47 3.99 -27.89
CA PHE A 127 -0.98 3.99 -27.74
C PHE A 127 -1.43 3.78 -26.30
N GLY A 128 -0.54 3.91 -25.34
CA GLY A 128 -0.83 3.67 -23.93
C GLY A 128 -0.84 2.20 -23.52
N GLU A 129 -0.40 1.30 -24.40
CA GLU A 129 -0.31 -0.11 -24.10
C GLU A 129 0.75 -0.39 -23.04
N THR A 130 0.41 -1.24 -22.09
CA THR A 130 1.32 -1.79 -21.09
C THR A 130 1.76 -3.20 -21.52
N TRP A 131 2.97 -3.57 -21.13
CA TRP A 131 3.58 -4.85 -21.48
C TRP A 131 3.77 -5.68 -20.21
N GLU A 132 3.63 -7.00 -20.31
CA GLU A 132 3.99 -7.87 -19.19
C GLU A 132 5.48 -7.80 -18.93
N ILE A 133 6.25 -8.05 -19.98
CA ILE A 133 7.73 -8.05 -19.96
C ILE A 133 8.21 -7.06 -21.00
N ASN A 134 9.10 -6.19 -20.60
CA ASN A 134 9.77 -5.24 -21.46
C ASN A 134 11.28 -5.40 -21.28
N GLU A 135 11.96 -5.80 -22.33
CA GLU A 135 13.43 -5.90 -22.39
C GLU A 135 13.94 -5.21 -23.65
N PRO A 136 15.22 -4.82 -23.73
CA PRO A 136 15.76 -4.17 -24.90
C PRO A 136 15.53 -4.99 -26.19
N GLY A 137 14.75 -4.43 -27.11
CA GLY A 137 14.41 -5.07 -28.39
C GLY A 137 13.28 -6.10 -28.36
N ILE A 138 12.78 -6.48 -27.18
CA ILE A 138 11.70 -7.48 -27.07
C ILE A 138 10.63 -6.96 -26.09
N ARG A 139 9.40 -6.92 -26.57
CA ARG A 139 8.21 -6.64 -25.77
C ARG A 139 7.24 -7.80 -25.91
N SER A 140 6.80 -8.34 -24.77
CA SER A 140 5.86 -9.47 -24.78
C SER A 140 4.53 -9.08 -24.14
N THR A 141 3.46 -9.70 -24.61
CA THR A 141 2.12 -9.57 -24.08
C THR A 141 1.67 -8.09 -24.01
N PRO A 142 1.40 -7.45 -25.17
CA PRO A 142 0.88 -6.08 -25.19
C PRO A 142 -0.52 -6.04 -24.58
N TRP A 143 -0.91 -4.86 -24.11
CA TRP A 143 -2.20 -4.64 -23.42
C TRP A 143 -2.36 -5.52 -22.18
N PHE A 144 -1.26 -5.73 -21.46
CA PHE A 144 -1.26 -6.54 -20.26
C PHE A 144 -2.02 -5.86 -19.11
N THR A 145 -3.29 -6.21 -18.97
CA THR A 145 -4.21 -5.56 -18.02
C THR A 145 -3.77 -5.65 -16.57
N THR A 146 -3.01 -6.69 -16.20
CA THR A 146 -2.42 -6.82 -14.85
C THR A 146 -1.46 -5.66 -14.54
N SER A 147 -0.65 -5.22 -15.50
CA SER A 147 0.22 -4.05 -15.32
C SER A 147 -0.59 -2.78 -15.12
N ALA A 148 -1.61 -2.56 -15.95
CA ALA A 148 -2.48 -1.39 -15.82
C ALA A 148 -3.27 -1.42 -14.50
N GLY A 149 -3.81 -2.58 -14.13
CA GLY A 149 -4.55 -2.77 -12.88
C GLY A 149 -3.69 -2.54 -11.65
N SER A 150 -2.47 -3.10 -11.61
CA SER A 150 -1.54 -2.92 -10.50
C SER A 150 -1.07 -1.47 -10.36
N TYR A 151 -0.91 -0.76 -11.49
CA TYR A 151 -0.57 0.67 -11.51
C TYR A 151 -1.69 1.50 -10.88
N VAL A 152 -2.94 1.33 -11.36
CA VAL A 152 -4.11 2.07 -10.82
C VAL A 152 -4.32 1.76 -9.34
N HIS A 153 -4.20 0.47 -8.96
CA HIS A 153 -4.32 0.06 -7.57
C HIS A 153 -3.28 0.74 -6.68
N ALA A 154 -2.01 0.76 -7.11
CA ALA A 154 -0.94 1.39 -6.35
C ALA A 154 -1.17 2.90 -6.17
N VAL A 155 -1.59 3.62 -7.21
CA VAL A 155 -1.94 5.05 -7.11
C VAL A 155 -3.08 5.26 -6.11
N ASN A 156 -4.13 4.45 -6.19
CA ASN A 156 -5.24 4.54 -5.25
C ASN A 156 -4.78 4.30 -3.81
N GLN A 157 -3.92 3.31 -3.58
CA GLN A 157 -3.39 2.99 -2.26
C GLN A 157 -2.44 4.07 -1.72
N MET A 158 -1.68 4.75 -2.58
CA MET A 158 -0.89 5.93 -2.18
C MET A 158 -1.76 7.06 -1.65
N LEU A 159 -2.98 7.21 -2.19
CA LEU A 159 -3.91 8.29 -1.88
C LEU A 159 -4.87 7.92 -0.75
N VAL A 160 -5.41 6.70 -0.75
CA VAL A 160 -6.29 6.18 0.31
C VAL A 160 -5.96 4.71 0.57
N ASN A 161 -5.40 4.43 1.75
CA ASN A 161 -5.06 3.08 2.16
C ASN A 161 -5.79 2.70 3.47
N PRO A 162 -6.96 2.06 3.39
CA PRO A 162 -7.66 1.54 4.56
C PRO A 162 -6.91 0.35 5.16
N ARG A 163 -6.67 0.35 6.47
CA ARG A 163 -5.90 -0.68 7.19
C ARG A 163 -6.77 -1.53 8.10
N GLU A 164 -6.40 -2.78 8.31
CA GLU A 164 -7.15 -3.73 9.15
C GLU A 164 -7.33 -3.25 10.60
N ASN A 165 -6.40 -2.46 11.13
CA ASN A 165 -6.49 -1.87 12.47
C ASN A 165 -7.50 -0.71 12.60
N GLY A 166 -8.23 -0.39 11.52
CA GLY A 166 -9.21 0.69 11.48
C GLY A 166 -8.62 2.07 11.18
N GLU A 167 -7.34 2.18 10.94
CA GLU A 167 -6.73 3.38 10.38
C GLU A 167 -7.08 3.53 8.90
N VAL A 168 -7.15 4.77 8.43
CA VAL A 168 -7.28 5.12 7.01
C VAL A 168 -6.18 6.13 6.70
N ASP A 169 -5.17 5.66 5.98
CA ASP A 169 -4.11 6.54 5.51
C ASP A 169 -4.64 7.41 4.37
N ILE A 170 -4.51 8.72 4.48
CA ILE A 170 -4.94 9.68 3.45
C ILE A 170 -3.72 10.43 2.92
N ALA A 171 -3.38 10.18 1.66
CA ALA A 171 -2.23 10.73 0.95
C ALA A 171 -0.88 10.51 1.69
N VAL A 172 -0.80 9.47 2.53
CA VAL A 172 0.38 9.16 3.34
C VAL A 172 1.56 8.78 2.45
N ALA A 173 1.32 7.97 1.44
CA ALA A 173 2.33 7.54 0.48
C ALA A 173 2.34 8.36 -0.82
N ALA A 174 1.55 9.44 -0.90
CA ALA A 174 1.60 10.36 -2.02
C ALA A 174 2.96 11.06 -2.06
N SER A 175 3.53 11.17 -3.26
CA SER A 175 4.84 11.80 -3.44
C SER A 175 4.86 13.24 -2.95
N PRO A 176 5.90 13.66 -2.20
CA PRO A 176 6.08 15.07 -1.83
C PRO A 176 6.22 16.02 -3.02
N LYS A 177 6.53 15.49 -4.21
CA LYS A 177 6.65 16.27 -5.46
C LYS A 177 5.30 16.59 -6.09
N TRP A 178 4.24 15.93 -5.65
CA TRP A 178 2.90 16.18 -6.14
C TRP A 178 2.28 17.36 -5.41
N GLU A 179 2.36 18.52 -6.02
CA GLU A 179 1.90 19.77 -5.42
C GLU A 179 0.43 20.06 -5.67
N ASN A 180 -0.11 19.59 -6.80
CA ASN A 180 -1.48 19.86 -7.20
C ASN A 180 -2.15 18.57 -7.71
N TYR A 181 -3.15 18.08 -6.98
CA TYR A 181 -3.93 16.90 -7.35
C TYR A 181 -5.26 16.86 -6.61
N SER A 182 -6.19 16.08 -7.11
CA SER A 182 -7.47 15.81 -6.45
C SER A 182 -7.89 14.37 -6.66
N PHE A 183 -8.65 13.84 -5.72
CA PHE A 183 -9.17 12.49 -5.80
C PHE A 183 -10.48 12.33 -5.03
N GLU A 184 -11.25 11.32 -5.43
CA GLU A 184 -12.38 10.80 -4.68
C GLU A 184 -12.31 9.28 -4.74
N LEU A 185 -12.02 8.63 -3.61
CA LEU A 185 -11.77 7.20 -3.53
C LEU A 185 -12.58 6.54 -2.41
N PRO A 186 -12.95 5.26 -2.57
CA PRO A 186 -13.67 4.52 -1.55
C PRO A 186 -12.78 4.19 -0.35
N SER A 187 -13.43 3.97 0.79
CA SER A 187 -12.83 3.47 2.03
C SER A 187 -13.74 2.40 2.63
N TYR A 188 -13.53 2.05 3.90
CA TYR A 188 -14.29 1.01 4.58
C TYR A 188 -15.80 1.27 4.63
N GLY A 189 -16.59 0.18 4.54
CA GLY A 189 -18.02 0.21 4.82
C GLY A 189 -18.83 1.16 3.93
N GLY A 190 -18.34 1.44 2.72
CA GLY A 190 -18.95 2.39 1.81
C GLY A 190 -18.62 3.85 2.11
N ALA A 191 -17.67 4.11 3.00
CA ALA A 191 -17.11 5.44 3.19
C ALA A 191 -16.31 5.89 1.96
N ARG A 192 -16.13 7.20 1.83
CA ARG A 192 -15.41 7.84 0.73
C ARG A 192 -14.50 8.93 1.26
N VAL A 193 -13.35 9.09 0.61
CA VAL A 193 -12.41 10.19 0.86
C VAL A 193 -12.38 11.07 -0.37
N LYS A 194 -12.68 12.35 -0.23
CA LYS A 194 -12.58 13.35 -1.27
C LYS A 194 -11.57 14.41 -0.84
N ALA A 195 -10.59 14.70 -1.68
CA ALA A 195 -9.57 15.67 -1.34
C ALA A 195 -9.09 16.46 -2.55
N LYS A 196 -8.66 17.68 -2.29
CA LYS A 196 -7.96 18.54 -3.23
C LYS A 196 -6.71 19.06 -2.54
N VAL A 197 -5.56 18.87 -3.18
CA VAL A 197 -4.27 19.44 -2.76
C VAL A 197 -3.87 20.52 -3.74
N GLU A 198 -3.48 21.68 -3.22
CA GLU A 198 -2.96 22.81 -3.97
C GLU A 198 -1.70 23.32 -3.27
N ASN A 199 -0.63 23.53 -4.05
CA ASN A 199 0.66 23.99 -3.54
C ASN A 199 1.17 23.13 -2.35
N GLY A 200 0.97 21.80 -2.45
CA GLY A 200 1.40 20.85 -1.44
C GLY A 200 0.61 20.86 -0.12
N LYS A 201 -0.56 21.52 -0.09
CA LYS A 201 -1.45 21.58 1.07
C LYS A 201 -2.88 21.17 0.71
N PHE A 202 -3.61 20.58 1.64
CA PHE A 202 -5.05 20.35 1.44
C PHE A 202 -5.79 21.68 1.34
N ALA A 203 -6.33 21.96 0.16
CA ALA A 203 -7.33 23.00 -0.04
C ALA A 203 -8.70 22.52 0.49
N SER A 204 -8.97 21.21 0.38
CA SER A 204 -10.11 20.57 1.02
C SER A 204 -9.82 19.10 1.26
N LEU A 205 -10.38 18.55 2.33
CA LEU A 205 -10.40 17.13 2.65
C LEU A 205 -11.73 16.80 3.32
N GLU A 206 -12.41 15.80 2.77
CA GLU A 206 -13.67 15.28 3.31
C GLU A 206 -13.54 13.76 3.46
N TYR A 207 -13.86 13.25 4.65
CA TYR A 207 -14.17 11.84 4.87
C TYR A 207 -15.68 11.73 5.09
N ILE A 208 -16.33 11.01 4.20
CA ILE A 208 -17.77 10.79 4.21
C ILE A 208 -18.00 9.38 4.72
N GLY A 209 -18.53 9.25 5.94
CA GLY A 209 -18.77 7.95 6.56
C GLY A 209 -19.76 7.10 5.78
N GLY A 210 -19.48 5.82 5.68
CA GLY A 210 -20.38 4.86 5.01
C GLY A 210 -21.59 4.53 5.87
N LYS A 211 -22.72 4.26 5.25
CA LYS A 211 -23.97 3.86 5.93
C LYS A 211 -23.83 2.60 6.78
N SER A 212 -22.92 1.69 6.39
CA SER A 212 -22.63 0.44 7.10
C SER A 212 -21.42 0.53 8.03
N ASP A 213 -20.75 1.69 8.11
CA ASP A 213 -19.59 1.89 8.95
C ASP A 213 -19.99 2.52 10.29
N SER A 214 -20.37 1.63 11.22
CA SER A 214 -20.67 2.05 12.61
C SER A 214 -19.42 2.18 13.49
N GLN A 215 -18.26 1.81 12.98
CA GLN A 215 -17.02 1.74 13.74
C GLN A 215 -16.31 3.11 13.78
N LYS A 216 -15.62 3.35 14.88
CA LYS A 216 -14.65 4.44 14.98
C LYS A 216 -13.49 4.19 14.02
N ARG A 217 -13.10 5.19 13.25
CA ARG A 217 -11.93 5.17 12.38
C ARG A 217 -10.89 6.17 12.86
N THR A 218 -9.65 5.97 12.46
CA THR A 218 -8.57 6.94 12.69
C THR A 218 -8.01 7.36 11.35
N LEU A 219 -8.20 8.61 10.97
CA LEU A 219 -7.56 9.16 9.77
C LEU A 219 -6.10 9.46 10.09
N VAL A 220 -5.19 8.94 9.26
CA VAL A 220 -3.75 9.20 9.35
C VAL A 220 -3.37 10.12 8.20
N ILE A 221 -2.93 11.33 8.54
CA ILE A 221 -2.73 12.41 7.57
C ILE A 221 -1.32 12.98 7.74
N PRO A 222 -0.52 13.10 6.65
CA PRO A 222 0.79 13.72 6.74
C PRO A 222 0.75 15.18 7.19
N LYS A 223 1.53 15.54 8.18
CA LYS A 223 1.63 16.91 8.69
C LYS A 223 1.96 17.92 7.59
N ARG A 224 2.79 17.50 6.63
CA ARG A 224 3.16 18.35 5.48
C ARG A 224 1.99 18.83 4.64
N LEU A 225 0.87 18.09 4.63
CA LEU A 225 -0.31 18.43 3.81
C LEU A 225 -1.34 19.30 4.55
N ILE A 226 -1.24 19.43 5.86
CA ILE A 226 -2.20 20.21 6.65
C ILE A 226 -1.76 21.69 6.68
N PRO A 227 -2.64 22.64 6.33
CA PRO A 227 -2.42 24.06 6.59
C PRO A 227 -2.29 24.33 8.10
N GLU A 228 -1.39 25.22 8.51
CA GLU A 228 -1.10 25.47 9.93
C GLU A 228 -2.32 25.99 10.69
N ASP A 229 -3.13 26.84 10.06
CA ASP A 229 -4.37 27.42 10.60
C ASP A 229 -5.49 26.40 10.80
N LYS A 230 -5.36 25.18 10.25
CA LYS A 230 -6.33 24.09 10.35
C LYS A 230 -5.97 23.04 11.40
N ILE A 231 -4.81 23.14 12.03
CA ILE A 231 -4.35 22.17 13.02
C ILE A 231 -5.15 22.31 14.31
N SER A 232 -5.85 21.23 14.70
CA SER A 232 -6.49 21.16 16.01
C SER A 232 -5.53 20.63 17.08
N LYS A 233 -5.60 21.23 18.26
CA LYS A 233 -4.82 20.80 19.45
C LYS A 233 -5.25 19.42 19.97
N ASP A 234 -6.45 18.99 19.62
CA ASP A 234 -7.01 17.71 20.06
C ASP A 234 -6.57 16.52 19.19
N TRP A 235 -5.83 16.77 18.12
CA TRP A 235 -5.33 15.71 17.27
C TRP A 235 -4.09 15.08 17.86
N ALA A 236 -4.11 13.76 18.00
CA ALA A 236 -2.89 13.03 18.31
C ALA A 236 -1.92 13.15 17.15
N ALA A 237 -0.63 13.23 17.46
CA ALA A 237 0.41 13.39 16.44
C ALA A 237 1.66 12.61 16.83
N ASP A 238 2.32 12.01 15.82
CA ASP A 238 3.71 11.58 15.89
C ASP A 238 4.60 12.57 15.10
N ASP A 239 5.84 12.21 14.80
CA ASP A 239 6.75 13.11 14.08
C ASP A 239 6.27 13.46 12.68
N LYS A 240 5.54 12.58 11.99
CA LYS A 240 5.19 12.68 10.58
C LYS A 240 3.70 12.90 10.33
N TYR A 241 2.83 12.40 11.20
CA TYR A 241 1.40 12.28 10.93
C TYR A 241 0.56 12.89 12.05
N PHE A 242 -0.61 13.39 11.67
CA PHE A 242 -1.74 13.56 12.57
C PHE A 242 -2.60 12.30 12.54
N LYS A 243 -3.12 11.91 13.71
CA LYS A 243 -4.06 10.80 13.90
C LYS A 243 -5.36 11.35 14.44
N ILE A 244 -6.38 11.37 13.59
CA ILE A 244 -7.65 12.03 13.84
C ILE A 244 -8.73 10.97 14.01
N PRO A 245 -9.25 10.75 15.25
CA PRO A 245 -10.36 9.83 15.44
C PRO A 245 -11.64 10.43 14.87
N VAL A 246 -12.35 9.65 14.05
CA VAL A 246 -13.60 10.06 13.43
C VAL A 246 -14.71 9.04 13.67
N LYS A 247 -15.93 9.52 13.78
CA LYS A 247 -17.16 8.73 13.78
C LYS A 247 -18.17 9.41 12.88
N GLY A 248 -18.37 8.86 11.67
CA GLY A 248 -19.15 9.51 10.64
C GLY A 248 -18.33 10.45 9.76
N ASN A 249 -18.84 11.63 9.47
CA ASN A 249 -18.19 12.57 8.55
C ASN A 249 -17.10 13.40 9.23
N PHE A 250 -16.10 13.78 8.45
CA PHE A 250 -15.05 14.73 8.82
C PHE A 250 -14.73 15.63 7.63
N SER A 251 -14.44 16.90 7.89
CA SER A 251 -13.95 17.85 6.89
C SER A 251 -12.88 18.77 7.46
N LEU A 252 -11.94 19.15 6.59
CA LEU A 252 -10.83 20.07 6.87
C LEU A 252 -11.01 21.37 6.11
#